data_3da6098df249114f8063becc7cad15c1
#
_entry.id   3da6098df249114f8063becc7cad15c1
#
_cell.length_a   1.000
_cell.length_b   1.000
_cell.length_c   1.000
_cell.angle_alpha   90.00
_cell.angle_beta   90.00
_cell.angle_gamma   90.00
#
_symmetry.space_group_name_H-M   'P 1'
#
loop_
_entity.id
_entity.type
_entity.pdbx_description
1 polymer ?
#
loop_
_entity_poly.entity_id
_entity_poly.type
_entity_poly.pdbx_seq_one_letter_code
_entity_poly.pdbx_strand_id
1 'polypeptide(L)'
;LTTPQPSAAAQARKLLATLGAVDSQNRITSLGRQMSKLPCHPHISKMMVRAESPVQKSLACDIAAILEEKDPLTDDTSADLCLRISLLRTARRQHRLGRWSRIAQIAEEYRNMIKATECNDDICPEDAGCLVATAYPERVAKAIDSIGHFRLASGVNVQIDNGSNLASYDWLAVAALNASEKCGRVFLAAPLRPED
;
A
#
# COMPACT_ATOMS: atom_id res chain seq x y z
N LEU A 1 -19.64 -22.58 -9.86
CA LEU A 1 -18.32 -21.97 -9.76
C LEU A 1 -17.48 -22.42 -10.94
N THR A 2 -17.09 -21.51 -11.81
CA THR A 2 -16.25 -21.80 -12.98
C THR A 2 -14.80 -22.01 -12.54
N THR A 3 -14.18 -23.09 -12.95
CA THR A 3 -12.74 -23.34 -12.68
C THR A 3 -11.89 -22.23 -13.33
N PRO A 4 -10.95 -21.59 -12.58
CA PRO A 4 -10.10 -20.57 -13.15
C PRO A 4 -9.21 -21.14 -14.27
N GLN A 5 -8.86 -20.28 -15.24
CA GLN A 5 -7.95 -20.68 -16.31
C GLN A 5 -6.59 -21.10 -15.72
N PRO A 6 -5.95 -22.16 -16.27
CA PRO A 6 -4.68 -22.68 -15.75
C PRO A 6 -3.57 -21.61 -15.63
N SER A 7 -3.48 -20.69 -16.59
CA SER A 7 -2.52 -19.57 -16.57
C SER A 7 -2.76 -18.60 -15.41
N ALA A 8 -4.03 -18.22 -15.15
CA ALA A 8 -4.39 -17.34 -14.05
C ALA A 8 -4.12 -18.02 -12.68
N ALA A 9 -4.40 -19.31 -12.57
CA ALA A 9 -4.10 -20.09 -11.36
C ALA A 9 -2.58 -20.19 -11.11
N ALA A 10 -1.77 -20.35 -12.17
CA ALA A 10 -0.31 -20.37 -12.05
C ALA A 10 0.26 -19.02 -11.59
N GLN A 11 -0.23 -17.92 -12.16
CA GLN A 11 0.15 -16.56 -11.74
C GLN A 11 -0.22 -16.28 -10.27
N ALA A 12 -1.44 -16.66 -9.87
CA ALA A 12 -1.89 -16.51 -8.48
C ALA A 12 -1.00 -17.29 -7.51
N ARG A 13 -0.64 -18.55 -7.84
CA ARG A 13 0.28 -19.36 -7.01
C ARG A 13 1.66 -18.72 -6.92
N LYS A 14 2.21 -18.23 -8.02
CA LYS A 14 3.49 -17.53 -8.04
C LYS A 14 3.46 -16.30 -7.13
N LEU A 15 2.41 -15.50 -7.21
CA LEU A 15 2.20 -14.36 -6.32
C LEU A 15 2.15 -14.78 -4.86
N LEU A 16 1.33 -15.77 -4.51
CA LEU A 16 1.20 -16.26 -3.12
C LEU A 16 2.53 -16.82 -2.59
N ALA A 17 3.32 -17.49 -3.43
CA ALA A 17 4.66 -17.96 -3.07
C ALA A 17 5.62 -16.79 -2.82
N THR A 18 5.63 -15.77 -3.69
CA THR A 18 6.44 -14.55 -3.50
C THR A 18 6.06 -13.81 -2.21
N LEU A 19 4.79 -13.80 -1.85
CA LEU A 19 4.32 -13.20 -0.61
C LEU A 19 4.59 -14.07 0.63
N GLY A 20 5.03 -15.31 0.46
CA GLY A 20 5.25 -16.27 1.54
C GLY A 20 3.96 -16.86 2.11
N ALA A 21 2.83 -16.71 1.41
CA ALA A 21 1.53 -17.27 1.81
C ALA A 21 1.46 -18.79 1.58
N VAL A 22 2.23 -19.31 0.63
CA VAL A 22 2.42 -20.75 0.38
C VAL A 22 3.91 -21.09 0.36
N ASP A 23 4.25 -22.32 0.73
CA ASP A 23 5.61 -22.84 0.70
C ASP A 23 5.99 -23.39 -0.70
N SER A 24 7.22 -23.91 -0.82
CA SER A 24 7.74 -24.49 -2.06
C SER A 24 6.95 -25.72 -2.54
N GLN A 25 6.14 -26.32 -1.67
CA GLN A 25 5.27 -27.46 -1.98
C GLN A 25 3.80 -27.03 -2.22
N ASN A 26 3.57 -25.72 -2.39
CA ASN A 26 2.24 -25.10 -2.52
C ASN A 26 1.31 -25.34 -1.32
N ARG A 27 1.83 -25.58 -0.14
CA ARG A 27 1.05 -25.71 1.11
C ARG A 27 0.94 -24.33 1.76
N ILE A 28 -0.26 -24.03 2.30
CA ILE A 28 -0.49 -22.77 2.99
C ILE A 28 0.38 -22.64 4.25
N THR A 29 1.09 -21.54 4.39
CA THR A 29 1.92 -21.20 5.56
C THR A 29 1.07 -20.66 6.71
N SER A 30 1.67 -20.43 7.90
CA SER A 30 1.02 -19.72 9.00
C SER A 30 0.63 -18.29 8.59
N LEU A 31 1.51 -17.59 7.85
CA LEU A 31 1.23 -16.28 7.28
C LEU A 31 0.07 -16.33 6.31
N GLY A 32 0.07 -17.29 5.38
CA GLY A 32 -1.01 -17.46 4.42
C GLY A 32 -2.37 -17.70 5.07
N ARG A 33 -2.41 -18.48 6.17
CA ARG A 33 -3.63 -18.67 6.96
C ARG A 33 -4.15 -17.39 7.63
N GLN A 34 -3.26 -16.51 8.06
CA GLN A 34 -3.66 -15.20 8.59
C GLN A 34 -4.17 -14.29 7.47
N MET A 35 -3.45 -14.22 6.35
CA MET A 35 -3.84 -13.44 5.19
C MET A 35 -5.21 -13.86 4.63
N SER A 36 -5.51 -15.15 4.59
CA SER A 36 -6.78 -15.67 4.04
C SER A 36 -8.03 -15.30 4.84
N LYS A 37 -7.87 -14.77 6.05
CA LYS A 37 -8.98 -14.26 6.88
C LYS A 37 -9.40 -12.83 6.50
N LEU A 38 -8.61 -12.14 5.71
CA LEU A 38 -8.86 -10.77 5.31
C LEU A 38 -9.43 -10.73 3.88
N PRO A 39 -10.61 -10.11 3.67
CA PRO A 39 -11.27 -10.08 2.36
C PRO A 39 -10.69 -8.98 1.45
N CYS A 40 -9.38 -8.99 1.25
CA CYS A 40 -8.67 -8.00 0.45
C CYS A 40 -7.57 -8.64 -0.42
N HIS A 41 -6.94 -7.82 -1.26
CA HIS A 41 -5.87 -8.29 -2.12
C HIS A 41 -4.69 -8.86 -1.28
N PRO A 42 -4.04 -9.97 -1.71
CA PRO A 42 -2.96 -10.62 -0.93
C PRO A 42 -1.82 -9.70 -0.49
N HIS A 43 -1.42 -8.71 -1.29
CA HIS A 43 -0.42 -7.71 -0.90
C HIS A 43 -0.88 -6.90 0.31
N ILE A 44 -2.14 -6.44 0.31
CA ILE A 44 -2.74 -5.63 1.38
C ILE A 44 -2.88 -6.48 2.65
N SER A 45 -3.37 -7.71 2.52
CA SER A 45 -3.46 -8.61 3.68
C SER A 45 -2.09 -8.92 4.29
N LYS A 46 -1.04 -9.11 3.47
CA LYS A 46 0.33 -9.29 3.98
C LYS A 46 0.78 -8.08 4.79
N MET A 47 0.58 -6.87 4.30
CA MET A 47 0.90 -5.62 5.00
C MET A 47 0.24 -5.56 6.38
N MET A 48 -1.08 -5.78 6.45
CA MET A 48 -1.82 -5.73 7.70
C MET A 48 -1.39 -6.82 8.70
N VAL A 49 -1.11 -8.04 8.21
CA VAL A 49 -0.67 -9.16 9.07
C VAL A 49 0.76 -8.94 9.59
N ARG A 50 1.60 -8.23 8.83
CA ARG A 50 3.00 -7.95 9.20
C ARG A 50 3.15 -6.71 10.08
N ALA A 51 2.13 -5.88 10.22
CA ALA A 51 2.15 -4.76 11.15
C ALA A 51 2.25 -5.28 12.60
N GLU A 52 3.25 -4.84 13.34
CA GLU A 52 3.57 -5.39 14.66
C GLU A 52 2.95 -4.57 15.79
N SER A 53 3.22 -3.27 15.81
CA SER A 53 2.72 -2.40 16.87
C SER A 53 1.25 -2.00 16.66
N PRO A 54 0.52 -1.61 17.73
CA PRO A 54 -0.85 -1.09 17.60
C PRO A 54 -0.95 0.09 16.63
N VAL A 55 0.04 0.98 16.64
CA VAL A 55 0.11 2.16 15.75
C VAL A 55 0.27 1.73 14.30
N GLN A 56 1.21 0.79 14.02
CA GLN A 56 1.40 0.24 12.68
C GLN A 56 0.16 -0.51 12.18
N LYS A 57 -0.54 -1.25 13.03
CA LYS A 57 -1.80 -1.94 12.66
C LYS A 57 -2.87 -0.95 12.26
N SER A 58 -3.05 0.13 13.03
CA SER A 58 -3.99 1.19 12.68
C SER A 58 -3.62 1.85 11.35
N LEU A 59 -2.34 2.17 11.16
CA LEU A 59 -1.82 2.77 9.93
C LEU A 59 -2.01 1.84 8.72
N ALA A 60 -1.73 0.54 8.88
CA ALA A 60 -1.93 -0.45 7.81
C ALA A 60 -3.40 -0.55 7.39
N CYS A 61 -4.36 -0.46 8.34
CA CYS A 61 -5.78 -0.43 8.03
C CYS A 61 -6.19 0.85 7.26
N ASP A 62 -5.62 2.01 7.66
CA ASP A 62 -5.85 3.26 6.94
C ASP A 62 -5.32 3.19 5.51
N ILE A 63 -4.09 2.70 5.31
CA ILE A 63 -3.50 2.49 3.98
C ILE A 63 -4.34 1.50 3.16
N ALA A 64 -4.74 0.37 3.74
CA ALA A 64 -5.55 -0.63 3.06
C ALA A 64 -6.86 -0.03 2.53
N ALA A 65 -7.57 0.73 3.35
CA ALA A 65 -8.83 1.37 2.97
C ALA A 65 -8.66 2.43 1.86
N ILE A 66 -7.57 3.20 1.91
CA ILE A 66 -7.24 4.18 0.87
C ILE A 66 -6.93 3.50 -0.47
N LEU A 67 -6.24 2.36 -0.45
CA LEU A 67 -5.85 1.63 -1.67
C LEU A 67 -7.01 0.86 -2.32
N GLU A 68 -8.05 0.52 -1.58
CA GLU A 68 -9.19 -0.25 -2.08
C GLU A 68 -10.37 0.61 -2.51
N GLU A 69 -10.39 1.88 -2.12
CA GLU A 69 -11.49 2.79 -2.45
C GLU A 69 -11.03 3.87 -3.44
N LYS A 70 -11.99 4.48 -4.10
CA LYS A 70 -11.72 5.61 -5.00
C LYS A 70 -11.11 6.76 -4.22
N ASP A 71 -10.01 7.33 -4.75
CA ASP A 71 -9.35 8.50 -4.14
C ASP A 71 -10.34 9.67 -4.05
N PRO A 72 -10.59 10.19 -2.84
CA PRO A 72 -11.47 11.33 -2.66
C PRO A 72 -10.87 12.67 -3.10
N LEU A 73 -9.55 12.71 -3.38
CA LEU A 73 -8.83 13.90 -3.86
C LEU A 73 -8.73 13.89 -5.38
N THR A 74 -9.87 13.91 -6.07
CA THR A 74 -9.95 13.80 -7.54
C THR A 74 -9.26 14.95 -8.28
N ASP A 75 -9.18 16.13 -7.66
CA ASP A 75 -8.60 17.34 -8.25
C ASP A 75 -7.13 17.55 -7.84
N ASP A 76 -6.62 16.71 -6.95
CA ASP A 76 -5.22 16.77 -6.46
C ASP A 76 -4.35 15.80 -7.26
N THR A 77 -3.35 16.32 -7.95
CA THR A 77 -2.37 15.53 -8.71
C THR A 77 -1.23 14.98 -7.84
N SER A 78 -1.21 15.32 -6.54
CA SER A 78 -0.18 14.84 -5.62
C SER A 78 -0.24 13.33 -5.45
N ALA A 79 0.88 12.65 -5.63
CA ALA A 79 1.04 11.21 -5.39
C ALA A 79 1.27 10.86 -3.91
N ASP A 80 1.17 11.82 -2.98
CA ASP A 80 1.50 11.65 -1.58
C ASP A 80 0.42 10.86 -0.82
N LEU A 81 0.74 9.60 -0.47
CA LEU A 81 -0.11 8.75 0.36
C LEU A 81 -0.23 9.30 1.79
N CYS A 82 0.82 9.90 2.33
CA CYS A 82 0.83 10.44 3.69
C CYS A 82 -0.14 11.61 3.84
N LEU A 83 -0.31 12.42 2.79
CA LEU A 83 -1.33 13.45 2.74
C LEU A 83 -2.74 12.85 2.91
N ARG A 84 -3.06 11.76 2.19
CA ARG A 84 -4.37 11.10 2.29
C ARG A 84 -4.62 10.56 3.70
N ILE A 85 -3.62 9.93 4.30
CA ILE A 85 -3.71 9.42 5.67
C ILE A 85 -3.95 10.56 6.66
N SER A 86 -3.20 11.65 6.55
CA SER A 86 -3.32 12.82 7.42
C SER A 86 -4.70 13.48 7.32
N LEU A 87 -5.25 13.59 6.11
CA LEU A 87 -6.60 14.13 5.87
C LEU A 87 -7.68 13.20 6.42
N LEU A 88 -7.57 11.88 6.23
CA LEU A 88 -8.48 10.90 6.81
C LEU A 88 -8.51 10.99 8.35
N ARG A 89 -7.34 11.02 9.00
CA ARG A 89 -7.20 11.12 10.44
C ARG A 89 -7.72 12.46 10.99
N THR A 90 -7.45 13.54 10.26
CA THR A 90 -8.00 14.86 10.60
C THR A 90 -9.53 14.87 10.52
N ALA A 91 -10.11 14.28 9.48
CA ALA A 91 -11.56 14.17 9.35
C ALA A 91 -12.20 13.37 10.50
N ARG A 92 -11.53 12.31 10.99
CA ARG A 92 -11.96 11.56 12.18
C ARG A 92 -11.88 12.40 13.45
N ARG A 93 -10.75 13.07 13.72
CA ARG A 93 -10.58 13.94 14.89
C ARG A 93 -11.62 15.05 14.96
N GLN A 94 -12.01 15.58 13.81
CA GLN A 94 -13.01 16.65 13.70
C GLN A 94 -14.45 16.13 13.65
N HIS A 95 -14.69 14.82 13.64
CA HIS A 95 -16.00 14.20 13.43
C HIS A 95 -16.69 14.67 12.15
N ARG A 96 -15.93 14.97 11.10
CA ARG A 96 -16.41 15.50 9.81
C ARG A 96 -15.85 14.66 8.65
N LEU A 97 -16.33 13.42 8.55
CA LEU A 97 -15.81 12.46 7.55
C LEU A 97 -16.08 12.89 6.10
N GLY A 98 -17.28 13.43 5.79
CA GLY A 98 -17.61 13.86 4.43
C GLY A 98 -17.23 12.82 3.37
N ARG A 99 -16.41 13.22 2.41
CA ARG A 99 -15.91 12.34 1.34
C ARG A 99 -15.02 11.17 1.83
N TRP A 100 -14.54 11.20 3.07
CA TRP A 100 -13.73 10.16 3.68
C TRP A 100 -14.57 9.07 4.37
N SER A 101 -15.90 9.21 4.44
CA SER A 101 -16.78 8.32 5.21
C SER A 101 -16.64 6.84 4.81
N ARG A 102 -16.59 6.55 3.51
CA ARG A 102 -16.46 5.18 3.02
C ARG A 102 -15.09 4.58 3.38
N ILE A 103 -14.01 5.34 3.19
CA ILE A 103 -12.65 4.92 3.55
C ILE A 103 -12.54 4.70 5.06
N ALA A 104 -13.11 5.60 5.89
CA ALA A 104 -13.11 5.47 7.34
C ALA A 104 -13.85 4.19 7.80
N GLN A 105 -14.98 3.88 7.17
CA GLN A 105 -15.74 2.66 7.43
C GLN A 105 -14.92 1.40 7.09
N ILE A 106 -14.31 1.33 5.91
CA ILE A 106 -13.48 0.18 5.51
C ILE A 106 -12.31 0.00 6.46
N ALA A 107 -11.62 1.11 6.84
CA ALA A 107 -10.52 1.04 7.79
C ALA A 107 -10.97 0.55 9.17
N GLU A 108 -12.17 0.90 9.62
CA GLU A 108 -12.76 0.39 10.86
C GLU A 108 -13.07 -1.11 10.76
N GLU A 109 -13.64 -1.57 9.65
CA GLU A 109 -13.90 -2.98 9.39
C GLU A 109 -12.59 -3.80 9.45
N TYR A 110 -11.50 -3.32 8.84
CA TYR A 110 -10.19 -3.96 8.94
C TYR A 110 -9.62 -3.96 10.34
N ARG A 111 -9.71 -2.85 11.07
CA ARG A 111 -9.27 -2.78 12.48
C ARG A 111 -10.00 -3.82 13.34
N ASN A 112 -11.31 -3.97 13.14
CA ASN A 112 -12.10 -4.98 13.86
C ASN A 112 -11.63 -6.41 13.54
N MET A 113 -11.32 -6.71 12.26
CA MET A 113 -10.84 -8.03 11.83
C MET A 113 -9.48 -8.39 12.43
N ILE A 114 -8.54 -7.44 12.49
CA ILE A 114 -7.19 -7.69 13.04
C ILE A 114 -7.05 -7.30 14.51
N LYS A 115 -8.15 -6.90 15.17
CA LYS A 115 -8.20 -6.46 16.57
C LYS A 115 -7.22 -5.31 16.87
N ALA A 116 -7.19 -4.32 16.00
CA ALA A 116 -6.40 -3.11 16.15
C ALA A 116 -7.23 -1.97 16.74
N THR A 117 -6.60 -1.12 17.55
CA THR A 117 -7.20 0.10 18.07
C THR A 117 -7.01 1.24 17.06
N GLU A 118 -7.99 2.12 16.93
CA GLU A 118 -7.86 3.33 16.11
C GLU A 118 -6.78 4.25 16.70
N CYS A 119 -5.91 4.76 15.85
CA CYS A 119 -4.93 5.79 16.18
C CYS A 119 -5.05 6.90 15.14
N ASN A 120 -5.28 8.12 15.60
CA ASN A 120 -5.40 9.31 14.76
C ASN A 120 -4.25 10.31 14.97
N ASP A 121 -3.16 9.89 15.63
CA ASP A 121 -1.95 10.69 15.79
C ASP A 121 -1.27 10.95 14.44
N ASP A 122 -0.44 11.98 14.40
CA ASP A 122 0.36 12.25 13.21
C ASP A 122 1.29 11.07 12.92
N ILE A 123 1.53 10.82 11.64
CA ILE A 123 2.34 9.69 11.18
C ILE A 123 3.77 10.11 10.88
N CYS A 124 4.73 9.21 11.10
CA CYS A 124 6.02 9.29 10.44
C CYS A 124 5.81 8.82 8.98
N PRO A 125 6.15 9.64 7.99
CA PRO A 125 5.94 9.27 6.58
C PRO A 125 6.62 7.96 6.19
N GLU A 126 7.79 7.68 6.76
CA GLU A 126 8.58 6.47 6.51
C GLU A 126 7.88 5.21 7.04
N ASP A 127 7.12 5.30 8.14
CA ASP A 127 6.32 4.16 8.61
C ASP A 127 5.28 3.73 7.56
N ALA A 128 4.68 4.69 6.86
CA ALA A 128 3.80 4.38 5.74
C ALA A 128 4.59 3.76 4.57
N GLY A 129 5.79 4.27 4.29
CA GLY A 129 6.69 3.71 3.29
C GLY A 129 7.05 2.26 3.58
N CYS A 130 7.46 1.93 4.81
CA CYS A 130 7.81 0.56 5.24
C CYS A 130 6.63 -0.41 5.09
N LEU A 131 5.42 0.01 5.46
CA LEU A 131 4.22 -0.80 5.30
C LEU A 131 3.91 -1.05 3.81
N VAL A 132 3.99 -0.03 2.97
CA VAL A 132 3.80 -0.17 1.51
C VAL A 132 4.90 -1.06 0.91
N ALA A 133 6.17 -0.92 1.31
CA ALA A 133 7.25 -1.78 0.86
C ALA A 133 7.06 -3.24 1.28
N THR A 134 6.48 -3.49 2.47
CA THR A 134 6.08 -4.84 2.91
C THR A 134 5.00 -5.44 2.01
N ALA A 135 4.04 -4.63 1.54
CA ALA A 135 3.01 -5.06 0.59
C ALA A 135 3.61 -5.32 -0.80
N TYR A 136 4.38 -4.38 -1.32
CA TYR A 136 4.84 -4.31 -2.70
C TYR A 136 6.38 -4.16 -2.79
N PRO A 137 7.17 -5.15 -2.35
CA PRO A 137 8.64 -5.02 -2.35
C PRO A 137 9.22 -4.80 -3.75
N GLU A 138 8.57 -5.32 -4.79
CA GLU A 138 8.93 -5.10 -6.19
C GLU A 138 8.70 -3.67 -6.68
N ARG A 139 7.97 -2.85 -5.90
CA ARG A 139 7.67 -1.45 -6.19
C ARG A 139 8.43 -0.47 -5.30
N VAL A 140 9.42 -0.94 -4.54
CA VAL A 140 10.41 -0.04 -3.94
C VAL A 140 11.15 0.66 -5.07
N ALA A 141 11.21 1.98 -5.02
CA ALA A 141 11.67 2.85 -6.09
C ALA A 141 12.88 3.67 -5.64
N LYS A 142 13.94 3.67 -6.42
CA LYS A 142 15.13 4.50 -6.23
C LYS A 142 15.15 5.63 -7.24
N ALA A 143 15.46 6.84 -6.80
CA ALA A 143 15.67 7.99 -7.67
C ALA A 143 16.79 7.73 -8.68
N ILE A 144 16.60 8.20 -9.91
CA ILE A 144 17.59 8.17 -10.99
C ILE A 144 17.87 9.59 -11.47
N ASP A 145 18.63 9.76 -12.53
CA ASP A 145 19.33 10.99 -12.98
C ASP A 145 18.50 12.29 -13.04
N SER A 146 17.17 12.23 -12.97
CA SER A 146 16.30 13.40 -13.09
C SER A 146 15.30 13.45 -11.92
N ILE A 147 14.99 14.68 -11.46
CA ILE A 147 13.95 14.90 -10.43
C ILE A 147 12.62 14.28 -10.87
N GLY A 148 11.98 13.55 -9.95
CA GLY A 148 10.71 12.90 -10.20
C GLY A 148 10.80 11.60 -11.00
N HIS A 149 12.00 11.15 -11.39
CA HIS A 149 12.22 9.89 -12.08
C HIS A 149 12.79 8.82 -11.16
N PHE A 150 12.22 7.64 -11.18
CA PHE A 150 12.58 6.54 -10.30
C PHE A 150 12.65 5.22 -11.07
N ARG A 151 13.44 4.29 -10.52
CA ARG A 151 13.49 2.91 -10.98
C ARG A 151 13.02 1.98 -9.89
N LEU A 152 12.00 1.19 -10.20
CA LEU A 152 11.47 0.17 -9.29
C LEU A 152 12.45 -1.01 -9.13
N ALA A 153 12.36 -1.71 -8.01
CA ALA A 153 13.10 -2.96 -7.78
C ALA A 153 12.79 -4.02 -8.86
N SER A 154 11.61 -3.97 -9.48
CA SER A 154 11.25 -4.79 -10.65
C SER A 154 11.98 -4.41 -11.94
N GLY A 155 12.76 -3.31 -11.96
CA GLY A 155 13.48 -2.79 -13.12
C GLY A 155 12.68 -1.80 -13.99
N VAL A 156 11.40 -1.58 -13.71
CA VAL A 156 10.53 -0.67 -14.45
C VAL A 156 10.85 0.78 -14.07
N ASN A 157 10.94 1.67 -15.06
CA ASN A 157 11.07 3.11 -14.81
C ASN A 157 9.69 3.73 -14.59
N VAL A 158 9.60 4.62 -13.60
CA VAL A 158 8.36 5.34 -13.24
C VAL A 158 8.67 6.81 -13.01
N GLN A 159 7.63 7.65 -13.11
CA GLN A 159 7.74 9.07 -12.87
C GLN A 159 6.62 9.58 -11.96
N ILE A 160 6.97 10.60 -11.19
CA ILE A 160 6.07 11.45 -10.40
C ILE A 160 6.12 12.86 -10.99
N ASP A 161 5.05 13.61 -10.82
CA ASP A 161 5.03 15.03 -11.17
C ASP A 161 6.16 15.78 -10.43
N ASN A 162 6.96 16.57 -11.17
CA ASN A 162 8.13 17.29 -10.62
C ASN A 162 7.72 18.34 -9.55
N GLY A 163 6.47 18.78 -9.55
CA GLY A 163 5.92 19.65 -8.50
C GLY A 163 5.51 18.92 -7.22
N SER A 164 5.59 17.61 -7.20
CA SER A 164 5.28 16.81 -6.00
C SER A 164 6.43 16.87 -4.99
N ASN A 165 6.09 16.99 -3.69
CA ASN A 165 7.08 16.91 -2.59
C ASN A 165 7.87 15.58 -2.64
N LEU A 166 7.28 14.51 -3.19
CA LEU A 166 7.94 13.20 -3.30
C LEU A 166 9.01 13.15 -4.38
N ALA A 167 9.04 14.09 -5.32
CA ALA A 167 9.97 14.09 -6.45
C ALA A 167 11.45 14.25 -6.02
N SER A 168 11.71 14.80 -4.83
CA SER A 168 13.05 15.04 -4.28
C SER A 168 13.57 13.95 -3.35
N TYR A 169 12.78 12.92 -3.06
CA TYR A 169 13.22 11.81 -2.22
C TYR A 169 14.09 10.83 -3.00
N ASP A 170 15.11 10.27 -2.34
CA ASP A 170 15.97 9.24 -2.93
C ASP A 170 15.27 7.89 -3.07
N TRP A 171 14.37 7.57 -2.14
CA TRP A 171 13.65 6.31 -2.10
C TRP A 171 12.16 6.51 -1.82
N LEU A 172 11.35 5.74 -2.52
CA LEU A 172 9.90 5.69 -2.34
C LEU A 172 9.41 4.26 -2.32
N ALA A 173 8.33 4.02 -1.57
CA ALA A 173 7.50 2.83 -1.70
C ALA A 173 6.25 3.19 -2.51
N VAL A 174 6.06 2.58 -3.68
CA VAL A 174 4.98 2.90 -4.62
C VAL A 174 3.78 2.00 -4.36
N ALA A 175 2.68 2.60 -3.92
CA ALA A 175 1.44 1.89 -3.63
C ALA A 175 0.55 1.71 -4.87
N ALA A 176 0.44 2.74 -5.71
CA ALA A 176 -0.36 2.72 -6.93
C ALA A 176 0.38 3.34 -8.11
N LEU A 177 0.35 2.65 -9.24
CA LEU A 177 0.93 3.12 -10.50
C LEU A 177 0.16 2.54 -11.69
N ASN A 178 0.28 3.18 -12.86
CA ASN A 178 0.01 2.51 -14.11
C ASN A 178 1.33 1.98 -14.71
N ALA A 179 1.28 0.79 -15.26
CA ALA A 179 2.40 0.28 -16.05
C ALA A 179 2.30 0.82 -17.48
N SER A 180 3.41 1.38 -17.98
CA SER A 180 3.58 1.75 -19.39
C SER A 180 4.86 1.11 -19.90
N GLU A 181 4.92 0.77 -21.19
CA GLU A 181 6.10 0.13 -21.79
C GLU A 181 7.38 0.97 -21.69
N LYS A 182 7.25 2.29 -21.63
CA LYS A 182 8.42 3.21 -21.58
C LYS A 182 8.68 3.77 -20.18
N CYS A 183 7.65 4.30 -19.52
CA CYS A 183 7.73 4.88 -18.19
C CYS A 183 6.35 4.90 -17.55
N GLY A 184 6.18 4.24 -16.40
CA GLY A 184 4.93 4.23 -15.67
C GLY A 184 4.70 5.55 -14.91
N ARG A 185 3.44 5.91 -14.65
CA ARG A 185 3.11 7.03 -13.79
C ARG A 185 2.72 6.53 -12.40
N VAL A 186 3.33 7.14 -11.38
CA VAL A 186 2.98 6.89 -9.97
C VAL A 186 1.76 7.72 -9.59
N PHE A 187 0.78 7.09 -8.96
CA PHE A 187 -0.42 7.73 -8.44
C PHE A 187 -0.41 7.87 -6.92
N LEU A 188 0.18 6.89 -6.21
CA LEU A 188 0.34 6.94 -4.76
C LEU A 188 1.68 6.33 -4.37
N ALA A 189 2.42 7.04 -3.52
CA ALA A 189 3.68 6.58 -2.93
C ALA A 189 3.87 7.21 -1.54
N ALA A 190 4.78 6.64 -0.78
CA ALA A 190 5.24 7.17 0.50
C ALA A 190 6.78 7.18 0.53
N PRO A 191 7.41 8.09 1.29
CA PRO A 191 8.86 8.11 1.48
C PRO A 191 9.36 6.81 2.14
N LEU A 192 10.60 6.43 1.78
CA LEU A 192 11.30 5.30 2.37
C LEU A 192 12.74 5.73 2.67
N ARG A 193 13.34 5.22 3.77
CA ARG A 193 14.75 5.41 4.06
C ARG A 193 15.57 4.19 3.61
N PRO A 194 16.85 4.37 3.26
CA PRO A 194 17.70 3.26 2.82
C PRO A 194 17.89 2.16 3.87
N GLU A 195 17.76 2.50 5.15
CA GLU A 195 17.89 1.58 6.28
C GLU A 195 16.59 0.83 6.64
N ASP A 196 15.47 1.21 6.03
CA ASP A 196 14.17 0.57 6.21
C ASP A 196 13.99 -0.61 5.25
#